data_3bc0c8daf6a2c8c6511e46049817d54a
#
_entry.id   3bc0c8daf6a2c8c6511e46049817d54a
#
_cell.length_a   1.000
_cell.length_b   1.000
_cell.length_c   1.000
_cell.angle_alpha   90.00
_cell.angle_beta   90.00
_cell.angle_gamma   90.00
#
_symmetry.space_group_name_H-M   'P 1'
#
loop_
_entity.id
_entity.type
_entity.pdbx_description
1 polymer ?
#
loop_
_entity_poly.entity_id
_entity_poly.type
_entity_poly.pdbx_seq_one_letter_code
_entity_poly.pdbx_strand_id
1 'polypeptide(L)'
;LCPGVAYVGKNSRFGFDAENGELQDALSVIRRKGIQLKGIHLHRTSTTRSIEVYEVICRYADKVIKDNRLNLSYLDIGGGFCEKMPGKPEYHDYADAIRNSMDCENVTVIFEPGYALLQEPIDYLMRIIDRKTVGDARILTCDGTRMDIDPFYRKENYRYEILGAAERKKEPVQELCGCTCMEGDRIFTVRDESELCIGDKIRLYGEGAYTMALT
;
A
#
# COMPACT_ATOMS: atom_id res chain seq x y z
N LEU A 1 14.53 13.91 3.49
CA LEU A 1 14.29 12.47 3.34
C LEU A 1 15.01 11.71 4.46
N CYS A 2 14.39 10.66 4.99
CA CYS A 2 15.01 9.82 6.03
C CYS A 2 16.05 8.89 5.38
N PRO A 3 17.29 8.83 5.88
CA PRO A 3 18.25 7.85 5.41
C PRO A 3 17.73 6.42 5.63
N GLY A 4 17.94 5.53 4.65
CA GLY A 4 17.52 4.12 4.74
C GLY A 4 16.03 3.86 4.44
N VAL A 5 15.23 4.88 4.20
CA VAL A 5 13.82 4.72 3.81
C VAL A 5 13.69 4.72 2.29
N ALA A 6 13.04 3.69 1.77
CA ALA A 6 12.71 3.61 0.35
C ALA A 6 11.44 4.42 0.04
N TYR A 7 11.55 5.38 -0.86
CA TYR A 7 10.44 6.22 -1.32
C TYR A 7 10.04 5.87 -2.74
N VAL A 8 8.76 6.02 -3.04
CA VAL A 8 8.26 5.89 -4.42
C VAL A 8 8.56 7.18 -5.19
N GLY A 9 9.47 7.10 -6.16
CA GLY A 9 9.93 8.23 -6.96
C GLY A 9 10.87 9.19 -6.21
N LYS A 10 11.72 9.90 -6.94
CA LYS A 10 12.63 10.92 -6.36
C LYS A 10 11.88 12.18 -5.98
N ASN A 11 11.02 12.68 -6.87
CA ASN A 11 10.25 13.91 -6.71
C ASN A 11 8.77 13.59 -6.72
N SER A 12 8.01 14.14 -5.76
CA SER A 12 6.56 14.06 -5.80
C SER A 12 6.02 14.97 -6.90
N ARG A 13 4.98 14.50 -7.60
CA ARG A 13 4.20 15.36 -8.52
C ARG A 13 3.05 16.08 -7.82
N PHE A 14 2.92 15.90 -6.53
CA PHE A 14 1.83 16.43 -5.71
C PHE A 14 2.35 17.47 -4.72
N GLY A 15 1.46 18.40 -4.38
CA GLY A 15 1.71 19.43 -3.39
C GLY A 15 2.59 20.57 -3.93
N PHE A 16 2.79 21.56 -3.06
CA PHE A 16 3.68 22.68 -3.31
C PHE A 16 5.05 22.42 -2.70
N ASP A 17 6.10 22.78 -3.40
CA ASP A 17 7.44 22.73 -2.83
C ASP A 17 7.62 23.88 -1.84
N ALA A 18 8.02 23.52 -0.62
CA ALA A 18 8.18 24.49 0.46
C ALA A 18 9.58 25.13 0.51
N GLU A 19 10.52 24.67 -0.31
CA GLU A 19 11.91 25.12 -0.30
C GLU A 19 12.26 26.05 -1.48
N ASN A 20 11.55 25.91 -2.61
CA ASN A 20 11.80 26.69 -3.83
C ASN A 20 10.95 27.97 -3.97
N GLY A 21 10.03 28.23 -3.03
CA GLY A 21 9.16 29.39 -3.02
C GLY A 21 7.73 29.15 -3.50
N GLU A 22 7.41 28.01 -4.10
CA GLU A 22 6.06 27.70 -4.61
C GLU A 22 4.99 27.75 -3.52
N LEU A 23 5.30 27.24 -2.32
CA LEU A 23 4.36 27.31 -1.19
C LEU A 23 4.10 28.77 -0.78
N GLN A 24 5.12 29.62 -0.74
CA GLN A 24 4.99 31.04 -0.40
C GLN A 24 4.14 31.78 -1.41
N ASP A 25 4.30 31.46 -2.70
CA ASP A 25 3.48 32.04 -3.77
C ASP A 25 2.02 31.60 -3.61
N ALA A 26 1.76 30.33 -3.35
CA ALA A 26 0.41 29.82 -3.08
C ALA A 26 -0.23 30.50 -1.86
N LEU A 27 0.49 30.63 -0.75
CA LEU A 27 0.03 31.32 0.46
C LEU A 27 -0.26 32.81 0.18
N SER A 28 0.56 33.46 -0.66
CA SER A 28 0.35 34.83 -1.06
C SER A 28 -0.92 35.02 -1.88
N VAL A 29 -1.24 34.07 -2.77
CA VAL A 29 -2.49 34.09 -3.54
C VAL A 29 -3.69 33.89 -2.60
N ILE A 30 -3.62 32.93 -1.66
CA ILE A 30 -4.66 32.68 -0.67
C ILE A 30 -4.98 33.96 0.14
N ARG A 31 -3.93 34.62 0.67
CA ARG A 31 -4.07 35.87 1.43
C ARG A 31 -4.67 37.01 0.59
N ARG A 32 -4.16 37.20 -0.61
CA ARG A 32 -4.64 38.26 -1.54
C ARG A 32 -6.11 38.05 -1.94
N LYS A 33 -6.57 36.81 -2.03
CA LYS A 33 -7.96 36.46 -2.35
C LYS A 33 -8.88 36.46 -1.14
N GLY A 34 -8.37 36.69 0.07
CA GLY A 34 -9.15 36.63 1.30
C GLY A 34 -9.67 35.24 1.64
N ILE A 35 -9.01 34.19 1.11
CA ILE A 35 -9.40 32.80 1.38
C ILE A 35 -8.85 32.41 2.76
N GLN A 36 -9.70 31.80 3.57
CA GLN A 36 -9.28 31.29 4.88
C GLN A 36 -8.69 29.87 4.72
N LEU A 37 -7.36 29.77 4.89
CA LEU A 37 -6.70 28.46 4.94
C LEU A 37 -7.06 27.75 6.24
N LYS A 38 -7.72 26.59 6.18
CA LYS A 38 -8.20 25.83 7.31
C LYS A 38 -7.31 24.66 7.70
N GLY A 39 -6.57 24.12 6.77
CA GLY A 39 -5.71 22.97 7.01
C GLY A 39 -4.67 22.79 5.94
N ILE A 40 -3.76 21.86 6.20
CA ILE A 40 -2.78 21.36 5.23
C ILE A 40 -2.85 19.85 5.18
N HIS A 41 -2.53 19.31 4.02
CA HIS A 41 -2.41 17.87 3.79
C HIS A 41 -0.93 17.50 3.61
N LEU A 42 -0.50 16.49 4.33
CA LEU A 42 0.86 15.97 4.32
C LEU A 42 0.84 14.52 3.89
N HIS A 43 1.54 14.18 2.83
CA HIS A 43 1.66 12.78 2.43
C HIS A 43 3.00 12.50 1.74
N ARG A 44 3.61 11.39 2.09
CA ARG A 44 4.76 10.86 1.37
C ARG A 44 4.68 9.34 1.28
N THR A 45 4.53 8.82 0.09
CA THR A 45 4.52 7.38 -0.15
C THR A 45 5.90 6.79 0.13
N SER A 46 5.94 5.81 1.01
CA SER A 46 7.14 5.04 1.35
C SER A 46 6.81 3.55 1.30
N THR A 47 7.74 2.74 0.82
CA THR A 47 7.58 1.28 0.81
C THR A 47 7.84 0.66 2.16
N THR A 48 8.57 1.34 3.04
CA THR A 48 8.91 0.87 4.38
C THR A 48 7.81 1.12 5.40
N ARG A 49 6.96 2.13 5.17
CA ARG A 49 5.91 2.58 6.10
C ARG A 49 6.45 2.80 7.52
N SER A 50 7.69 3.28 7.61
CA SER A 50 8.35 3.46 8.90
C SER A 50 7.87 4.70 9.63
N ILE A 51 7.95 4.68 10.96
CA ILE A 51 7.54 5.78 11.85
C ILE A 51 8.35 7.04 11.56
N GLU A 52 9.64 6.90 11.28
CA GLU A 52 10.55 8.02 11.02
C GLU A 52 10.09 8.91 9.87
N VAL A 53 9.37 8.37 8.90
CA VAL A 53 8.78 9.16 7.80
C VAL A 53 7.80 10.19 8.36
N TYR A 54 6.93 9.75 9.27
CA TYR A 54 5.92 10.62 9.89
C TYR A 54 6.56 11.64 10.80
N GLU A 55 7.56 11.25 11.61
CA GLU A 55 8.30 12.18 12.44
C GLU A 55 8.96 13.30 11.63
N VAL A 56 9.63 12.97 10.52
CA VAL A 56 10.30 13.98 9.68
C VAL A 56 9.29 14.89 9.01
N ILE A 57 8.23 14.33 8.42
CA ILE A 57 7.18 15.11 7.76
C ILE A 57 6.51 16.06 8.77
N CYS A 58 6.16 15.57 9.95
CA CYS A 58 5.48 16.37 10.97
C CYS A 58 6.38 17.46 11.54
N ARG A 59 7.65 17.18 11.84
CA ARG A 59 8.61 18.21 12.25
C ARG A 59 8.79 19.30 11.20
N TYR A 60 8.84 18.92 9.93
CA TYR A 60 8.96 19.88 8.84
C TYR A 60 7.68 20.71 8.68
N ALA A 61 6.52 20.08 8.77
CA ALA A 61 5.23 20.78 8.73
C ALA A 61 5.06 21.76 9.89
N ASP A 62 5.43 21.37 11.10
CA ASP A 62 5.40 22.25 12.27
C ASP A 62 6.25 23.51 12.05
N LYS A 63 7.45 23.34 11.48
CA LYS A 63 8.30 24.46 11.07
C LYS A 63 7.60 25.36 10.04
N VAL A 64 7.03 24.78 8.99
CA VAL A 64 6.32 25.54 7.93
C VAL A 64 5.13 26.32 8.50
N ILE A 65 4.36 25.71 9.41
CA ILE A 65 3.21 26.33 10.08
C ILE A 65 3.67 27.54 10.90
N LYS A 66 4.71 27.39 11.71
CA LYS A 66 5.27 28.45 12.55
C LYS A 66 5.88 29.59 11.73
N ASP A 67 6.72 29.27 10.76
CA ASP A 67 7.39 30.26 9.91
C ASP A 67 6.39 31.13 9.12
N ASN A 68 5.28 30.52 8.70
CA ASN A 68 4.24 31.22 7.94
C ASN A 68 3.07 31.75 8.80
N ARG A 69 3.12 31.54 10.11
CA ARG A 69 2.08 31.94 11.09
C ARG A 69 0.69 31.46 10.65
N LEU A 70 0.60 30.18 10.25
CA LEU A 70 -0.65 29.59 9.81
C LEU A 70 -1.54 29.27 11.02
N ASN A 71 -2.82 29.69 10.95
CA ASN A 71 -3.82 29.34 11.96
C ASN A 71 -4.74 28.27 11.36
N LEU A 72 -4.42 27.01 11.65
CA LEU A 72 -5.08 25.85 11.08
C LEU A 72 -6.13 25.30 12.04
N SER A 73 -7.18 24.74 11.48
CA SER A 73 -8.22 23.98 12.20
C SER A 73 -7.99 22.47 12.12
N TYR A 74 -7.28 22.00 11.09
CA TYR A 74 -6.95 20.58 10.93
C TYR A 74 -5.62 20.38 10.23
N LEU A 75 -5.07 19.18 10.46
CA LEU A 75 -3.89 18.63 9.80
C LEU A 75 -4.24 17.25 9.24
N ASP A 76 -4.13 17.07 7.97
CA ASP A 76 -4.31 15.78 7.33
C ASP A 76 -2.93 15.16 7.11
N ILE A 77 -2.68 14.04 7.76
CA ILE A 77 -1.39 13.33 7.75
C ILE A 77 -1.34 12.31 6.61
N GLY A 78 -2.43 12.16 5.86
CA GLY A 78 -2.55 11.22 4.77
C GLY A 78 -2.58 9.76 5.22
N GLY A 79 -2.15 8.88 4.34
CA GLY A 79 -2.14 7.44 4.55
C GLY A 79 -0.73 6.84 4.59
N GLY A 80 -0.63 5.56 4.26
CA GLY A 80 0.65 4.84 4.19
C GLY A 80 1.01 4.11 5.48
N PHE A 81 0.04 3.86 6.35
CA PHE A 81 0.22 3.08 7.59
C PHE A 81 0.34 1.58 7.30
N CYS A 82 1.03 0.85 8.17
CA CYS A 82 1.06 -0.60 8.13
C CYS A 82 -0.31 -1.18 8.53
N GLU A 83 -0.66 -2.28 7.89
CA GLU A 83 -1.64 -3.21 8.42
C GLU A 83 -1.10 -3.87 9.71
N LYS A 84 -2.00 -4.41 10.52
CA LYS A 84 -1.62 -5.12 11.74
C LYS A 84 -0.83 -6.39 11.40
N MET A 85 0.48 -6.33 11.62
CA MET A 85 1.40 -7.45 11.39
C MET A 85 2.43 -7.55 12.52
N PRO A 86 2.85 -8.76 12.92
CA PRO A 86 3.90 -8.94 13.92
C PRO A 86 5.19 -8.19 13.54
N GLY A 87 5.73 -7.41 14.46
CA GLY A 87 6.99 -6.67 14.28
C GLY A 87 6.88 -5.41 13.39
N LYS A 88 5.67 -4.99 13.04
CA LYS A 88 5.41 -3.72 12.36
C LYS A 88 4.77 -2.72 13.32
N PRO A 89 4.92 -1.39 13.07
CA PRO A 89 4.28 -0.37 13.87
C PRO A 89 2.76 -0.51 13.87
N GLU A 90 2.14 -0.28 15.00
CA GLU A 90 0.69 -0.19 15.16
C GLU A 90 0.21 1.27 15.10
N TYR A 91 -1.10 1.48 15.05
CA TYR A 91 -1.68 2.83 14.94
C TYR A 91 -1.26 3.77 16.06
N HIS A 92 -1.12 3.27 17.29
CA HIS A 92 -0.69 4.07 18.43
C HIS A 92 0.76 4.57 18.30
N ASP A 93 1.66 3.76 17.70
CA ASP A 93 3.04 4.15 17.46
C ASP A 93 3.13 5.34 16.50
N TYR A 94 2.32 5.31 15.42
CA TYR A 94 2.22 6.45 14.50
C TYR A 94 1.60 7.68 15.17
N ALA A 95 0.56 7.49 15.96
CA ALA A 95 -0.10 8.60 16.67
C ALA A 95 0.85 9.28 17.67
N ASP A 96 1.65 8.50 18.39
CA ASP A 96 2.63 9.01 19.32
C ASP A 96 3.79 9.73 18.60
N ALA A 97 4.28 9.17 17.50
CA ALA A 97 5.31 9.81 16.68
C ALA A 97 4.83 11.18 16.13
N ILE A 98 3.60 11.26 15.64
CA ILE A 98 3.01 12.50 15.15
C ILE A 98 2.87 13.51 16.28
N ARG A 99 2.27 13.10 17.42
CA ARG A 99 2.07 13.95 18.60
C ARG A 99 3.37 14.49 19.17
N ASN A 100 4.43 13.68 19.15
CA ASN A 100 5.75 14.07 19.63
C ASN A 100 6.54 14.94 18.64
N SER A 101 6.09 15.04 17.40
CA SER A 101 6.82 15.71 16.31
C SER A 101 6.24 17.07 15.91
N MET A 102 5.02 17.39 16.35
CA MET A 102 4.37 18.67 16.05
C MET A 102 3.30 19.02 17.09
N ASP A 103 2.97 20.30 17.18
CA ASP A 103 1.90 20.78 18.05
C ASP A 103 0.53 20.42 17.46
N CYS A 104 -0.21 19.58 18.18
CA CYS A 104 -1.55 19.12 17.79
C CYS A 104 -2.66 19.58 18.77
N GLU A 105 -2.37 20.46 19.74
CA GLU A 105 -3.32 20.76 20.82
C GLU A 105 -4.62 21.41 20.34
N ASN A 106 -4.56 22.24 19.31
CA ASN A 106 -5.71 23.03 18.85
C ASN A 106 -6.16 22.69 17.42
N VAL A 107 -5.76 21.53 16.91
CA VAL A 107 -6.09 21.09 15.56
C VAL A 107 -6.66 19.69 15.54
N THR A 108 -7.58 19.43 14.62
CA THR A 108 -8.05 18.06 14.33
C THR A 108 -7.03 17.36 13.45
N VAL A 109 -6.51 16.23 13.88
CA VAL A 109 -5.63 15.39 13.06
C VAL A 109 -6.47 14.39 12.28
N ILE A 110 -6.30 14.37 10.96
CA ILE A 110 -7.00 13.48 10.03
C ILE A 110 -6.01 12.43 9.54
N PHE A 111 -6.45 11.18 9.45
CA PHE A 111 -5.71 10.05 8.91
C PHE A 111 -6.47 9.43 7.76
N GLU A 112 -5.76 8.95 6.74
CA GLU A 112 -6.32 8.28 5.55
C GLU A 112 -5.82 6.82 5.43
N PRO A 113 -6.16 5.92 6.37
CA PRO A 113 -5.54 4.59 6.48
C PRO A 113 -6.13 3.57 5.51
N GLY A 114 -6.07 3.79 4.20
CA GLY A 114 -6.66 2.90 3.18
C GLY A 114 -6.15 1.46 3.30
N TYR A 115 -4.89 1.21 2.97
CA TYR A 115 -4.27 -0.12 2.97
C TYR A 115 -4.38 -0.80 4.33
N ALA A 116 -4.05 -0.08 5.39
CA ALA A 116 -4.03 -0.61 6.74
C ALA A 116 -5.40 -1.08 7.27
N LEU A 117 -6.48 -0.59 6.69
CA LEU A 117 -7.85 -1.01 7.06
C LEU A 117 -8.40 -2.09 6.15
N LEU A 118 -8.09 -2.03 4.85
CA LEU A 118 -8.80 -2.82 3.84
C LEU A 118 -8.04 -4.08 3.42
N GLN A 119 -6.73 -4.16 3.66
CA GLN A 119 -5.91 -5.28 3.21
C GLN A 119 -6.34 -6.61 3.84
N GLU A 120 -6.37 -6.68 5.16
CA GLU A 120 -6.60 -7.92 5.92
C GLU A 120 -8.03 -8.50 5.88
N PRO A 121 -9.11 -7.70 5.82
CA PRO A 121 -10.46 -8.25 5.93
C PRO A 121 -10.92 -9.08 4.73
N ILE A 122 -10.24 -8.99 3.59
CA ILE A 122 -10.68 -9.61 2.34
C ILE A 122 -9.64 -10.61 1.86
N ASP A 123 -10.09 -11.82 1.61
CA ASP A 123 -9.30 -12.87 0.97
C ASP A 123 -9.79 -13.07 -0.46
N TYR A 124 -8.90 -13.48 -1.33
CA TYR A 124 -9.22 -13.83 -2.70
C TYR A 124 -9.20 -15.35 -2.89
N LEU A 125 -10.30 -15.89 -3.37
CA LEU A 125 -10.45 -17.32 -3.63
C LEU A 125 -10.56 -17.56 -5.13
N MET A 126 -9.67 -18.37 -5.67
CA MET A 126 -9.70 -18.82 -7.06
C MET A 126 -9.64 -20.34 -7.14
N ARG A 127 -10.07 -20.89 -8.28
CA ARG A 127 -10.08 -22.31 -8.56
C ARG A 127 -9.26 -22.59 -9.81
N ILE A 128 -8.53 -23.70 -9.81
CA ILE A 128 -7.82 -24.20 -10.99
C ILE A 128 -8.83 -24.76 -12.01
N ILE A 129 -8.84 -24.20 -13.21
CA ILE A 129 -9.79 -24.55 -14.28
C ILE A 129 -9.13 -25.28 -15.45
N ASP A 130 -7.81 -25.12 -15.61
CA ASP A 130 -7.05 -25.82 -16.65
C ASP A 130 -5.61 -26.11 -16.21
N ARG A 131 -4.98 -27.05 -16.91
CA ARG A 131 -3.63 -27.52 -16.61
C ARG A 131 -2.92 -27.99 -17.86
N LYS A 132 -1.68 -27.53 -18.05
CA LYS A 132 -0.76 -28.04 -19.07
C LYS A 132 0.66 -28.19 -18.52
N THR A 133 1.50 -28.95 -19.18
CA THR A 133 2.93 -29.08 -18.89
C THR A 133 3.73 -28.45 -20.02
N VAL A 134 4.68 -27.59 -19.69
CA VAL A 134 5.59 -26.95 -20.63
C VAL A 134 7.01 -27.09 -20.10
N GLY A 135 7.85 -27.86 -20.80
CA GLY A 135 9.14 -28.28 -20.26
C GLY A 135 8.95 -29.05 -18.94
N ASP A 136 9.64 -28.61 -17.91
CA ASP A 136 9.58 -29.21 -16.57
C ASP A 136 8.58 -28.51 -15.64
N ALA A 137 7.86 -27.50 -16.13
CA ALA A 137 6.92 -26.74 -15.34
C ALA A 137 5.46 -27.13 -15.64
N ARG A 138 4.66 -27.21 -14.58
CA ARG A 138 3.20 -27.31 -14.68
C ARG A 138 2.63 -25.91 -14.68
N ILE A 139 1.88 -25.58 -15.72
CA ILE A 139 1.15 -24.31 -15.82
C ILE A 139 -0.31 -24.58 -15.46
N LEU A 140 -0.82 -23.86 -14.48
CA LEU A 140 -2.16 -24.01 -13.93
C LEU A 140 -2.92 -22.71 -14.16
N THR A 141 -4.00 -22.77 -14.93
CA THR A 141 -4.88 -21.62 -15.16
C THR A 141 -5.97 -21.61 -14.11
N CYS A 142 -6.14 -20.47 -13.45
CA CYS A 142 -7.18 -20.23 -12.45
C CYS A 142 -8.35 -19.45 -13.05
N ASP A 143 -9.53 -19.47 -12.43
CA ASP A 143 -10.70 -18.67 -12.81
C ASP A 143 -10.62 -17.20 -12.35
N GLY A 144 -9.55 -16.81 -11.70
CA GLY A 144 -9.21 -15.44 -11.32
C GLY A 144 -8.06 -14.88 -12.14
N THR A 145 -7.64 -13.66 -11.85
CA THR A 145 -6.52 -12.98 -12.52
C THR A 145 -5.65 -12.23 -11.53
N ARG A 146 -4.36 -12.07 -11.87
CA ARG A 146 -3.46 -11.21 -11.09
C ARG A 146 -3.95 -9.77 -11.02
N MET A 147 -4.67 -9.29 -12.02
CA MET A 147 -5.22 -7.92 -12.03
C MET A 147 -6.20 -7.68 -10.88
N ASP A 148 -6.93 -8.71 -10.43
CA ASP A 148 -7.88 -8.57 -9.32
C ASP A 148 -7.18 -8.30 -7.97
N ILE A 149 -5.91 -8.71 -7.82
CA ILE A 149 -5.19 -8.72 -6.54
C ILE A 149 -3.89 -7.90 -6.56
N ASP A 150 -3.34 -7.64 -7.75
CA ASP A 150 -2.12 -6.86 -7.95
C ASP A 150 -2.16 -6.13 -9.31
N PRO A 151 -3.07 -5.18 -9.51
CA PRO A 151 -3.25 -4.49 -10.79
C PRO A 151 -2.00 -3.70 -11.23
N PHE A 152 -1.06 -3.46 -10.32
CA PHE A 152 0.20 -2.78 -10.62
C PHE A 152 1.38 -3.74 -10.85
N TYR A 153 1.17 -5.04 -10.76
CA TYR A 153 2.20 -6.09 -10.94
C TYR A 153 3.44 -5.88 -10.05
N ARG A 154 3.22 -5.48 -8.78
CA ARG A 154 4.29 -5.16 -7.82
C ARG A 154 4.47 -6.18 -6.71
N LYS A 155 3.48 -7.07 -6.55
CA LYS A 155 3.48 -8.05 -5.47
C LYS A 155 4.30 -9.26 -5.88
N GLU A 156 5.29 -9.62 -5.06
CA GLU A 156 6.18 -10.75 -5.31
C GLU A 156 5.83 -11.97 -4.45
N ASN A 157 5.25 -11.73 -3.28
CA ASN A 157 4.93 -12.77 -2.32
C ASN A 157 3.47 -12.71 -1.89
N TYR A 158 2.84 -13.87 -1.86
CA TYR A 158 1.46 -14.05 -1.43
C TYR A 158 1.42 -14.97 -0.21
N ARG A 159 0.57 -14.65 0.76
CA ARG A 159 0.18 -15.61 1.81
C ARG A 159 -0.97 -16.44 1.25
N TYR A 160 -0.79 -17.72 1.15
CA TYR A 160 -1.79 -18.59 0.52
C TYR A 160 -2.05 -19.88 1.28
N GLU A 161 -3.18 -20.48 0.98
CA GLU A 161 -3.59 -21.81 1.40
C GLU A 161 -4.14 -22.57 0.19
N ILE A 162 -3.76 -23.85 0.07
CA ILE A 162 -4.29 -24.75 -0.94
C ILE A 162 -5.43 -25.54 -0.32
N LEU A 163 -6.63 -25.40 -0.86
CA LEU A 163 -7.83 -26.07 -0.37
C LEU A 163 -8.18 -27.24 -1.30
N GLY A 164 -8.34 -28.43 -0.72
CA GLY A 164 -8.76 -29.62 -1.45
C GLY A 164 -7.63 -30.48 -2.01
N ALA A 165 -6.38 -30.11 -1.86
CA ALA A 165 -5.24 -30.99 -2.17
C ALA A 165 -5.17 -32.11 -1.13
N ALA A 166 -5.71 -33.29 -1.46
CA ALA A 166 -5.38 -34.51 -0.75
C ALA A 166 -3.88 -34.80 -0.83
N GLU A 167 -3.37 -35.74 -0.02
CA GLU A 167 -1.98 -36.21 -0.16
C GLU A 167 -1.74 -36.73 -1.58
N ARG A 168 -1.03 -35.95 -2.37
CA ARG A 168 -0.63 -36.27 -3.75
C ARG A 168 0.89 -36.25 -3.85
N LYS A 169 1.44 -36.80 -4.94
CA LYS A 169 2.86 -36.70 -5.23
C LYS A 169 3.30 -35.22 -5.23
N LYS A 170 4.53 -34.96 -4.83
CA LYS A 170 5.10 -33.62 -4.94
C LYS A 170 5.49 -33.30 -6.38
N GLU A 171 5.28 -32.07 -6.77
CA GLU A 171 5.70 -31.51 -8.06
C GLU A 171 6.75 -30.42 -7.84
N PRO A 172 7.85 -30.44 -8.60
CA PRO A 172 8.96 -29.53 -8.36
C PRO A 172 8.60 -28.07 -8.65
N VAL A 173 7.84 -27.81 -9.72
CA VAL A 173 7.45 -26.45 -10.12
C VAL A 173 6.03 -26.44 -10.66
N GLN A 174 5.19 -25.62 -10.05
CA GLN A 174 3.81 -25.37 -10.47
C GLN A 174 3.55 -23.87 -10.50
N GLU A 175 3.24 -23.34 -11.67
CA GLU A 175 3.00 -21.92 -11.87
C GLU A 175 1.51 -21.64 -12.00
N LEU A 176 0.99 -20.79 -11.11
CA LEU A 176 -0.40 -20.35 -11.14
C LEU A 176 -0.52 -19.10 -12.00
N CYS A 177 -1.41 -19.20 -13.00
CA CYS A 177 -1.68 -18.13 -13.95
C CYS A 177 -3.16 -17.75 -13.89
N GLY A 178 -3.47 -16.52 -14.24
CA GLY A 178 -4.85 -16.05 -14.37
C GLY A 178 -5.52 -16.49 -15.66
N CYS A 179 -6.80 -16.13 -15.79
CA CYS A 179 -7.66 -16.53 -16.93
C CYS A 179 -7.61 -15.57 -18.13
N THR A 180 -6.83 -14.48 -18.05
CA THR A 180 -6.77 -13.53 -19.16
C THR A 180 -5.88 -14.01 -20.31
N CYS A 181 -5.97 -13.36 -21.46
CA CYS A 181 -5.10 -13.63 -22.60
C CYS A 181 -3.71 -12.98 -22.51
N MET A 182 -3.38 -12.34 -21.38
CA MET A 182 -2.08 -11.69 -21.20
C MET A 182 -1.04 -12.69 -20.70
N GLU A 183 0.09 -12.82 -21.40
CA GLU A 183 1.20 -13.70 -20.99
C GLU A 183 1.76 -13.33 -19.59
N GLY A 184 1.65 -12.06 -19.21
CA GLY A 184 2.06 -11.55 -17.89
C GLY A 184 1.09 -11.83 -16.76
N ASP A 185 -0.09 -12.44 -17.03
CA ASP A 185 -1.07 -12.79 -15.99
C ASP A 185 -0.63 -14.04 -15.22
N ARG A 186 0.55 -13.92 -14.59
CA ARG A 186 1.19 -14.93 -13.76
C ARG A 186 1.11 -14.48 -12.32
N ILE A 187 0.50 -15.30 -11.47
CA ILE A 187 0.20 -14.92 -10.09
C ILE A 187 1.41 -15.23 -9.22
N PHE A 188 1.76 -16.50 -9.07
CA PHE A 188 2.96 -16.94 -8.35
C PHE A 188 3.31 -18.39 -8.67
N THR A 189 4.46 -18.84 -8.21
CA THR A 189 4.95 -20.21 -8.40
C THR A 189 5.07 -20.91 -7.06
N VAL A 190 4.51 -22.12 -6.96
CA VAL A 190 4.74 -23.03 -5.84
C VAL A 190 5.80 -24.06 -6.21
N ARG A 191 6.62 -24.44 -5.23
CA ARG A 191 7.73 -25.37 -5.43
C ARG A 191 7.72 -26.48 -4.38
N ASP A 192 8.01 -27.71 -4.83
CA ASP A 192 8.07 -28.90 -3.97
C ASP A 192 6.79 -29.13 -3.12
N GLU A 193 5.66 -28.72 -3.69
CA GLU A 193 4.34 -28.85 -3.08
C GLU A 193 3.54 -30.01 -3.71
N SER A 194 2.48 -30.44 -3.02
CA SER A 194 1.54 -31.44 -3.55
C SER A 194 1.02 -31.04 -4.94
N GLU A 195 0.90 -32.03 -5.82
CA GLU A 195 0.35 -31.83 -7.17
C GLU A 195 -1.01 -31.14 -7.13
N LEU A 196 -1.09 -30.00 -7.78
CA LEU A 196 -2.32 -29.24 -7.94
C LEU A 196 -3.09 -29.73 -9.16
N CYS A 197 -4.41 -29.90 -9.03
CA CYS A 197 -5.28 -30.43 -10.06
C CYS A 197 -6.44 -29.48 -10.35
N ILE A 198 -7.06 -29.67 -11.51
CA ILE A 198 -8.30 -28.97 -11.85
C ILE A 198 -9.35 -29.21 -10.76
N GLY A 199 -9.96 -28.13 -10.29
CA GLY A 199 -10.94 -28.12 -9.20
C GLY A 199 -10.37 -27.75 -7.82
N ASP A 200 -9.05 -27.84 -7.62
CA ASP A 200 -8.42 -27.34 -6.40
C ASP A 200 -8.60 -25.83 -6.29
N LYS A 201 -8.70 -25.35 -5.06
CA LYS A 201 -8.89 -23.92 -4.79
C LYS A 201 -7.67 -23.35 -4.10
N ILE A 202 -7.36 -22.12 -4.42
CA ILE A 202 -6.29 -21.36 -3.82
C ILE A 202 -6.91 -20.15 -3.13
N ARG A 203 -6.67 -20.03 -1.83
CA ARG A 203 -7.05 -18.86 -1.04
C ARG A 203 -5.83 -17.99 -0.84
N LEU A 204 -5.91 -16.74 -1.24
CA LEU A 204 -4.91 -15.72 -0.97
C LEU A 204 -5.42 -14.84 0.15
N TYR A 205 -4.60 -14.66 1.18
CA TYR A 205 -4.96 -13.92 2.37
C TYR A 205 -4.60 -12.45 2.25
N GLY A 206 -5.51 -11.60 2.71
CA GLY A 206 -5.25 -10.18 2.82
C GLY A 206 -5.08 -9.52 1.44
N GLU A 207 -6.10 -9.56 0.60
CA GLU A 207 -6.09 -9.04 -0.77
C GLU A 207 -7.12 -7.91 -0.97
N GLY A 208 -7.47 -7.18 0.12
CA GLY A 208 -8.56 -6.19 0.06
C GLY A 208 -8.17 -4.80 -0.42
N ALA A 209 -6.90 -4.40 -0.30
CA ALA A 209 -6.50 -3.04 -0.61
C ALA A 209 -6.01 -2.88 -2.05
N TYR A 210 -6.49 -1.84 -2.74
CA TYR A 210 -6.13 -1.51 -4.12
C TYR A 210 -6.43 -2.64 -5.13
N THR A 211 -7.48 -3.39 -4.89
CA THR A 211 -7.90 -4.52 -5.72
C THR A 211 -9.17 -4.17 -6.50
N MET A 212 -10.30 -4.70 -6.15
CA MET A 212 -11.58 -4.53 -6.87
C MET A 212 -12.00 -3.07 -7.17
N ALA A 213 -11.44 -2.09 -6.49
CA ALA A 213 -11.73 -0.68 -6.77
C ALA A 213 -10.91 -0.10 -7.94
N LEU A 214 -9.94 -0.84 -8.46
CA LEU A 214 -9.04 -0.41 -9.52
C LEU A 214 -9.13 -1.28 -10.79
N THR A 215 -9.98 -2.29 -10.76
CA THR A 215 -10.26 -3.20 -11.88
C THR A 215 -11.60 -2.93 -12.52
#